data_664d65119ad89302f24cf6a2dd16f62a
#
_entry.id   664d65119ad89302f24cf6a2dd16f62a
#
_cell.length_a   1.000
_cell.length_b   1.000
_cell.length_c   1.000
_cell.angle_alpha   90.00
_cell.angle_beta   90.00
_cell.angle_gamma   90.00
#
_symmetry.space_group_name_H-M   'P 1'
#
loop_
_entity.id
_entity.type
_entity.pdbx_description
1 polymer ?
#
loop_
_entity_poly.entity_id
_entity_poly.type
_entity_poly.pdbx_seq_one_letter_code
_entity_poly.pdbx_strand_id
1 'polypeptide(L)'
;PAVFGTPKTVLNGIDRFKSDFAGIVIDECHRIDPTTKAIIAGMREGNPNLRVIGLTATPYRMGDGYIYQIGMDGQQVEQANNPLFSRLVYRIQTQELVNRGFLTPPEMLASDRHYDASSLQLNKQNQFDAGEVAQVFEGKGRLTADIVADVIDKADHRFGVMFFAASIQHAQEIMESLPPEHSRLVTGATPKADRSKILSDFKSGRIHYIVNRDVLTTGFDAPNVGTIAIMRATESAGLLLQIIGRGLRLHDGKESALILDYAENLTRHSLSSDNLNPDIQAKAQSIKNPIDVTCPVCHHINQFSAKPNKEQIPIDSHGYFMDAFGHQLLDATGHPIAAHFSQRCQRISLTPTGTSQCDHRWNYRDCPECAGENSLSARECVHCGAELVDPNDKLILKEAVETIKKARKEDWTHSTVQSMSAMSSKQAVMLIYTTTDGQRVTDFINPASEHDYMLKKTHAILAEMHLPGITSHSAIINAIRGGQARVPIGVAWRKREGKDFVEIKARVYA
;
A
#
# COMPACT_ATOMS: atom_id res chain seq x y z
N PRO A 1 -24.12 -15.44 -23.31
CA PRO A 1 -23.63 -14.18 -23.83
C PRO A 1 -22.37 -13.73 -23.08
N ALA A 2 -21.45 -13.02 -23.76
CA ALA A 2 -20.30 -12.39 -23.13
C ALA A 2 -20.60 -10.88 -22.95
N VAL A 3 -20.25 -10.33 -21.78
CA VAL A 3 -20.42 -8.91 -21.46
C VAL A 3 -19.06 -8.34 -21.05
N PHE A 4 -18.73 -7.18 -21.60
CA PHE A 4 -17.51 -6.43 -21.28
C PHE A 4 -17.87 -5.22 -20.42
N GLY A 5 -17.09 -4.98 -19.39
CA GLY A 5 -17.29 -3.83 -18.51
C GLY A 5 -16.04 -3.44 -17.71
N THR A 6 -15.97 -2.18 -17.30
CA THR A 6 -14.96 -1.76 -16.33
C THR A 6 -15.39 -2.20 -14.92
N PRO A 7 -14.47 -2.46 -13.99
CA PRO A 7 -14.82 -2.90 -12.63
C PRO A 7 -15.88 -2.02 -11.96
N LYS A 8 -15.75 -0.71 -12.03
CA LYS A 8 -16.72 0.22 -11.44
C LYS A 8 -18.11 0.12 -12.06
N THR A 9 -18.20 -0.05 -13.38
CA THR A 9 -19.47 -0.20 -14.10
C THR A 9 -20.15 -1.52 -13.73
N VAL A 10 -19.38 -2.62 -13.64
CA VAL A 10 -19.88 -3.94 -13.27
C VAL A 10 -20.36 -3.93 -11.83
N LEU A 11 -19.61 -3.36 -10.88
CA LEU A 11 -19.99 -3.29 -9.48
C LEU A 11 -21.30 -2.51 -9.28
N ASN A 12 -21.48 -1.38 -9.97
CA ASN A 12 -22.71 -0.59 -9.89
C ASN A 12 -23.96 -1.32 -10.44
N GLY A 13 -23.76 -2.35 -11.23
CA GLY A 13 -24.83 -3.18 -11.81
C GLY A 13 -24.75 -4.65 -11.40
N ILE A 14 -24.11 -4.96 -10.27
CA ILE A 14 -23.75 -6.34 -9.88
C ILE A 14 -24.93 -7.30 -9.86
N ASP A 15 -26.11 -6.83 -9.48
CA ASP A 15 -27.32 -7.67 -9.42
C ASP A 15 -27.74 -8.25 -10.78
N ARG A 16 -27.32 -7.63 -11.88
CA ARG A 16 -27.55 -8.14 -13.24
C ARG A 16 -26.64 -9.29 -13.61
N PHE A 17 -25.59 -9.55 -12.83
CA PHE A 17 -24.54 -10.52 -13.12
C PHE A 17 -24.50 -11.70 -12.15
N LYS A 18 -25.31 -11.69 -11.08
CA LYS A 18 -25.25 -12.69 -10.00
C LYS A 18 -25.58 -14.10 -10.45
N SER A 19 -26.53 -14.31 -11.36
CA SER A 19 -27.05 -15.65 -11.68
C SER A 19 -26.74 -16.19 -13.08
N ASP A 20 -26.46 -15.32 -14.05
CA ASP A 20 -26.49 -15.67 -15.46
C ASP A 20 -25.12 -16.05 -16.05
N PHE A 21 -24.04 -15.91 -15.27
CA PHE A 21 -22.69 -16.12 -15.75
C PHE A 21 -22.01 -17.29 -15.05
N ALA A 22 -21.45 -18.19 -15.85
CA ALA A 22 -20.68 -19.35 -15.38
C ALA A 22 -19.25 -18.97 -14.96
N GLY A 23 -18.75 -17.81 -15.40
CA GLY A 23 -17.40 -17.36 -15.10
C GLY A 23 -17.18 -15.88 -15.35
N ILE A 24 -16.10 -15.39 -14.78
CA ILE A 24 -15.55 -14.05 -15.01
C ILE A 24 -14.12 -14.16 -15.51
N VAL A 25 -13.79 -13.41 -16.56
CA VAL A 25 -12.42 -13.25 -17.07
C VAL A 25 -11.92 -11.85 -16.70
N ILE A 26 -10.77 -11.78 -16.05
CA ILE A 26 -10.17 -10.54 -15.55
C ILE A 26 -8.87 -10.31 -16.30
N ASP A 27 -8.84 -9.27 -17.11
CA ASP A 27 -7.63 -8.80 -17.77
C ASP A 27 -6.75 -8.01 -16.79
N GLU A 28 -5.43 -8.02 -16.99
CA GLU A 28 -4.42 -7.45 -16.10
C GLU A 28 -4.63 -7.87 -14.63
N CYS A 29 -4.91 -9.15 -14.42
CA CYS A 29 -5.32 -9.70 -13.12
C CYS A 29 -4.27 -9.57 -12.01
N HIS A 30 -3.04 -9.20 -12.31
CA HIS A 30 -2.04 -8.83 -11.31
C HIS A 30 -2.44 -7.54 -10.55
N ARG A 31 -3.36 -6.73 -11.10
CA ARG A 31 -3.88 -5.47 -10.51
C ARG A 31 -5.24 -5.60 -9.83
N ILE A 32 -5.68 -6.80 -9.46
CA ILE A 32 -6.98 -6.97 -8.78
C ILE A 32 -7.05 -6.09 -7.53
N ASP A 33 -7.97 -5.13 -7.57
CA ASP A 33 -8.26 -4.15 -6.52
C ASP A 33 -9.44 -4.62 -5.62
N PRO A 34 -9.76 -3.90 -4.55
CA PRO A 34 -10.93 -4.18 -3.71
C PRO A 34 -12.25 -4.21 -4.48
N THR A 35 -12.41 -3.36 -5.52
CA THR A 35 -13.59 -3.30 -6.37
C THR A 35 -13.80 -4.62 -7.11
N THR A 36 -12.75 -5.14 -7.74
CA THR A 36 -12.78 -6.42 -8.46
C THR A 36 -13.03 -7.58 -7.50
N LYS A 37 -12.45 -7.56 -6.28
CA LYS A 37 -12.75 -8.56 -5.25
C LYS A 37 -14.22 -8.55 -4.83
N ALA A 38 -14.81 -7.37 -4.68
CA ALA A 38 -16.24 -7.22 -4.36
C ALA A 38 -17.13 -7.75 -5.48
N ILE A 39 -16.76 -7.55 -6.77
CA ILE A 39 -17.49 -8.13 -7.91
C ILE A 39 -17.46 -9.66 -7.84
N ILE A 40 -16.28 -10.26 -7.64
CA ILE A 40 -16.15 -11.72 -7.53
C ILE A 40 -16.99 -12.25 -6.38
N ALA A 41 -16.97 -11.60 -5.22
CA ALA A 41 -17.77 -11.99 -4.06
C ALA A 41 -19.27 -11.91 -4.38
N GLY A 42 -19.75 -10.78 -4.91
CA GLY A 42 -21.16 -10.59 -5.25
C GLY A 42 -21.66 -11.56 -6.33
N MET A 43 -20.85 -11.90 -7.33
CA MET A 43 -21.21 -12.91 -8.32
C MET A 43 -21.23 -14.33 -7.71
N ARG A 44 -20.38 -14.65 -6.74
CA ARG A 44 -20.37 -15.93 -6.03
C ARG A 44 -21.58 -16.13 -5.12
N GLU A 45 -22.21 -15.06 -4.64
CA GLU A 45 -23.48 -15.14 -3.90
C GLU A 45 -24.58 -15.80 -4.75
N GLY A 46 -24.66 -15.46 -6.03
CA GLY A 46 -25.65 -16.04 -6.97
C GLY A 46 -25.16 -17.32 -7.64
N ASN A 47 -23.86 -17.52 -7.80
CA ASN A 47 -23.26 -18.72 -8.38
C ASN A 47 -22.02 -19.16 -7.59
N PRO A 48 -22.15 -20.03 -6.58
CA PRO A 48 -21.03 -20.55 -5.79
C PRO A 48 -19.94 -21.25 -6.63
N ASN A 49 -20.29 -21.76 -7.82
CA ASN A 49 -19.38 -22.44 -8.74
C ASN A 49 -18.76 -21.48 -9.79
N LEU A 50 -18.86 -20.17 -9.58
CA LEU A 50 -18.29 -19.17 -10.48
C LEU A 50 -16.81 -19.43 -10.75
N ARG A 51 -16.45 -19.61 -12.02
CA ARG A 51 -15.05 -19.73 -12.43
C ARG A 51 -14.43 -18.35 -12.60
N VAL A 52 -13.28 -18.13 -11.96
CA VAL A 52 -12.53 -16.87 -12.07
C VAL A 52 -11.25 -17.16 -12.83
N ILE A 53 -11.14 -16.56 -14.02
CA ILE A 53 -9.98 -16.70 -14.92
C ILE A 53 -9.25 -15.37 -14.96
N GLY A 54 -7.96 -15.36 -14.66
CA GLY A 54 -7.10 -14.20 -14.77
C GLY A 54 -6.22 -14.26 -16.01
N LEU A 55 -6.12 -13.17 -16.75
CA LEU A 55 -5.19 -12.97 -17.85
C LEU A 55 -4.17 -11.90 -17.45
N THR A 56 -2.90 -12.14 -17.67
CA THR A 56 -1.83 -11.15 -17.44
C THR A 56 -0.53 -11.57 -18.11
N ALA A 57 0.23 -10.61 -18.59
CA ALA A 57 1.61 -10.81 -19.03
C ALA A 57 2.59 -10.95 -17.85
N THR A 58 2.20 -10.49 -16.66
CA THR A 58 3.05 -10.39 -15.47
C THR A 58 2.35 -11.04 -14.27
N PRO A 59 2.39 -12.40 -14.14
CA PRO A 59 1.64 -13.13 -13.13
C PRO A 59 2.26 -13.05 -11.72
N TYR A 60 2.75 -11.88 -11.34
CA TYR A 60 3.41 -11.60 -10.05
C TYR A 60 3.17 -10.18 -9.58
N ARG A 61 3.36 -9.94 -8.29
CA ARG A 61 3.29 -8.63 -7.63
C ARG A 61 4.56 -8.36 -6.85
N MET A 62 4.94 -7.10 -6.80
CA MET A 62 6.09 -6.68 -6.01
C MET A 62 5.86 -6.96 -4.53
N GLY A 63 6.81 -7.65 -3.90
CA GLY A 63 6.76 -8.04 -2.49
C GLY A 63 5.88 -9.26 -2.19
N ASP A 64 4.84 -9.55 -3.00
CA ASP A 64 3.97 -10.71 -2.83
C ASP A 64 4.43 -11.94 -3.65
N GLY A 65 5.27 -11.71 -4.68
CA GLY A 65 5.66 -12.78 -5.60
C GLY A 65 4.54 -13.16 -6.56
N TYR A 66 4.47 -14.44 -6.91
CA TYR A 66 3.47 -14.94 -7.87
C TYR A 66 2.03 -14.83 -7.33
N ILE A 67 1.08 -14.53 -8.22
CA ILE A 67 -0.34 -14.37 -7.88
C ILE A 67 -1.13 -15.69 -7.88
N TYR A 68 -0.48 -16.82 -8.04
CA TYR A 68 -1.07 -18.18 -8.05
C TYR A 68 -0.30 -19.12 -7.12
N GLN A 69 -1.01 -20.14 -6.59
CA GLN A 69 -0.47 -21.09 -5.61
C GLN A 69 0.26 -22.26 -6.25
N ILE A 70 -0.28 -22.80 -7.35
CA ILE A 70 0.17 -24.02 -7.99
C ILE A 70 0.62 -23.69 -9.41
N GLY A 71 1.81 -24.14 -9.79
CA GLY A 71 2.36 -24.01 -11.13
C GLY A 71 1.69 -24.94 -12.16
N MET A 72 2.07 -24.80 -13.43
CA MET A 72 1.61 -25.70 -14.50
C MET A 72 2.05 -27.17 -14.30
N ASP A 73 3.17 -27.37 -13.63
CA ASP A 73 3.73 -28.66 -13.24
C ASP A 73 3.00 -29.31 -12.06
N GLY A 74 2.03 -28.64 -11.48
CA GLY A 74 1.28 -29.10 -10.31
C GLY A 74 2.01 -28.89 -8.98
N GLN A 75 3.18 -28.27 -8.97
CA GLN A 75 3.94 -28.00 -7.75
C GLN A 75 3.49 -26.70 -7.11
N GLN A 76 3.62 -26.61 -5.78
CA GLN A 76 3.38 -25.37 -5.05
C GLN A 76 4.48 -24.36 -5.35
N VAL A 77 4.08 -23.11 -5.55
CA VAL A 77 4.99 -22.00 -5.83
C VAL A 77 5.49 -21.41 -4.52
N GLU A 78 6.78 -21.52 -4.23
CA GLU A 78 7.40 -21.02 -2.99
C GLU A 78 7.35 -19.49 -2.91
N GLN A 79 7.53 -18.80 -4.04
CA GLN A 79 7.56 -17.34 -4.13
C GLN A 79 6.15 -16.75 -4.35
N ALA A 80 5.16 -17.16 -3.55
CA ALA A 80 3.78 -16.72 -3.65
C ALA A 80 3.20 -16.36 -2.28
N ASN A 81 3.43 -15.11 -1.85
CA ASN A 81 2.79 -14.57 -0.66
C ASN A 81 1.41 -14.05 -1.05
N ASN A 82 0.36 -14.50 -0.37
CA ASN A 82 -1.00 -14.02 -0.59
C ASN A 82 -1.51 -14.15 -2.06
N PRO A 83 -1.41 -15.34 -2.69
CA PRO A 83 -1.82 -15.56 -4.07
C PRO A 83 -3.33 -15.37 -4.27
N LEU A 84 -3.72 -14.83 -5.43
CA LEU A 84 -5.11 -14.52 -5.78
C LEU A 84 -5.82 -15.71 -6.47
N PHE A 85 -5.05 -16.53 -7.17
CA PHE A 85 -5.52 -17.66 -7.95
C PHE A 85 -5.00 -18.97 -7.39
N SER A 86 -5.77 -20.02 -7.50
CA SER A 86 -5.38 -21.36 -7.05
C SER A 86 -4.31 -21.98 -7.96
N ARG A 87 -4.37 -21.73 -9.26
CA ARG A 87 -3.52 -22.43 -10.22
C ARG A 87 -3.19 -21.59 -11.44
N LEU A 88 -1.96 -21.74 -11.94
CA LEU A 88 -1.55 -21.32 -13.28
C LEU A 88 -1.98 -22.41 -14.29
N VAL A 89 -2.93 -22.05 -15.16
CA VAL A 89 -3.47 -22.99 -16.16
C VAL A 89 -2.58 -23.05 -17.40
N TYR A 90 -2.11 -21.89 -17.86
CA TYR A 90 -1.29 -21.78 -19.04
C TYR A 90 -0.34 -20.57 -18.94
N ARG A 91 0.87 -20.73 -19.44
CA ARG A 91 1.86 -19.67 -19.61
C ARG A 91 2.60 -19.87 -20.91
N ILE A 92 2.75 -18.81 -21.69
CA ILE A 92 3.69 -18.74 -22.81
C ILE A 92 4.76 -17.70 -22.46
N GLN A 93 6.02 -18.06 -22.72
CA GLN A 93 7.15 -17.17 -22.45
C GLN A 93 7.28 -16.15 -23.59
N THR A 94 7.71 -14.92 -23.27
CA THR A 94 7.92 -13.85 -24.28
C THR A 94 8.92 -14.29 -25.33
N GLN A 95 9.97 -15.02 -24.95
CA GLN A 95 10.95 -15.55 -25.89
C GLN A 95 10.36 -16.54 -26.90
N GLU A 96 9.41 -17.36 -26.46
CA GLU A 96 8.68 -18.28 -27.36
C GLU A 96 7.83 -17.52 -28.37
N LEU A 97 7.19 -16.42 -27.96
CA LEU A 97 6.44 -15.55 -28.86
C LEU A 97 7.34 -14.86 -29.89
N VAL A 98 8.53 -14.45 -29.48
CA VAL A 98 9.57 -13.92 -30.40
C VAL A 98 10.00 -15.01 -31.40
N ASN A 99 10.36 -16.20 -30.91
CA ASN A 99 10.82 -17.29 -31.76
C ASN A 99 9.75 -17.78 -32.75
N ARG A 100 8.46 -17.65 -32.40
CA ARG A 100 7.32 -17.97 -33.27
C ARG A 100 6.93 -16.84 -34.20
N GLY A 101 7.58 -15.67 -34.13
CA GLY A 101 7.29 -14.51 -34.96
C GLY A 101 6.00 -13.77 -34.57
N PHE A 102 5.49 -13.91 -33.35
CA PHE A 102 4.36 -13.15 -32.81
C PHE A 102 4.80 -11.84 -32.16
N LEU A 103 6.07 -11.68 -31.85
CA LEU A 103 6.68 -10.48 -31.33
C LEU A 103 7.98 -10.17 -32.06
N THR A 104 8.31 -8.88 -32.18
CA THR A 104 9.58 -8.41 -32.70
C THR A 104 10.73 -8.72 -31.72
N PRO A 105 11.90 -9.21 -32.16
CA PRO A 105 13.04 -9.44 -31.29
C PRO A 105 13.49 -8.16 -30.58
N PRO A 106 13.78 -8.19 -29.25
CA PRO A 106 14.37 -7.05 -28.55
C PRO A 106 15.87 -6.96 -28.82
N GLU A 107 16.35 -5.74 -28.97
CA GLU A 107 17.75 -5.36 -28.95
C GLU A 107 17.97 -4.44 -27.75
N MET A 108 18.57 -4.96 -26.66
CA MET A 108 18.72 -4.23 -25.41
C MET A 108 20.14 -3.69 -25.31
N LEU A 109 20.28 -2.39 -25.17
CA LEU A 109 21.54 -1.71 -24.99
C LEU A 109 21.56 -0.92 -23.69
N ALA A 110 22.57 -1.15 -22.88
CA ALA A 110 22.95 -0.25 -21.81
C ALA A 110 23.80 0.89 -22.41
N SER A 111 23.71 2.08 -21.84
CA SER A 111 24.50 3.23 -22.24
C SER A 111 25.47 3.61 -21.13
N ASP A 112 26.67 4.07 -21.51
CA ASP A 112 27.64 4.65 -20.55
C ASP A 112 27.12 5.98 -19.97
N ARG A 113 26.17 6.61 -20.64
CA ARG A 113 25.45 7.80 -20.14
C ARG A 113 24.17 7.33 -19.48
N HIS A 114 24.04 7.49 -18.18
CA HIS A 114 22.87 7.09 -17.42
C HIS A 114 22.67 7.99 -16.20
N TYR A 115 21.45 7.99 -15.65
CA TYR A 115 21.18 8.57 -14.34
C TYR A 115 21.63 7.59 -13.27
N ASP A 116 22.37 8.07 -12.27
CA ASP A 116 22.73 7.25 -11.12
C ASP A 116 21.50 7.03 -10.23
N ALA A 117 20.79 5.94 -10.49
CA ALA A 117 19.62 5.52 -9.74
C ALA A 117 19.94 4.52 -8.60
N SER A 118 21.22 4.31 -8.29
CA SER A 118 21.68 3.37 -7.27
C SER A 118 21.23 3.72 -5.85
N SER A 119 21.05 5.02 -5.58
CA SER A 119 20.61 5.54 -4.28
C SER A 119 19.11 5.31 -4.01
N LEU A 120 18.30 5.05 -5.03
CA LEU A 120 16.85 4.89 -4.88
C LEU A 120 16.49 3.62 -4.13
N GLN A 121 15.77 3.76 -3.02
CA GLN A 121 15.31 2.63 -2.23
C GLN A 121 13.77 2.58 -2.19
N LEU A 122 13.25 1.34 -2.19
CA LEU A 122 11.81 1.14 -2.06
C LEU A 122 11.36 1.37 -0.63
N ASN A 123 10.35 2.21 -0.45
CA ASN A 123 9.68 2.41 0.83
C ASN A 123 8.82 1.19 1.23
N LYS A 124 8.11 1.27 2.37
CA LYS A 124 7.23 0.19 2.85
C LYS A 124 6.08 -0.13 1.89
N GLN A 125 5.70 0.81 1.03
CA GLN A 125 4.66 0.66 0.01
C GLN A 125 5.21 0.12 -1.32
N ASN A 126 6.49 -0.28 -1.38
CA ASN A 126 7.20 -0.70 -2.59
C ASN A 126 7.23 0.37 -3.69
N GLN A 127 7.41 1.62 -3.32
CA GLN A 127 7.53 2.77 -4.21
C GLN A 127 8.81 3.53 -3.87
N PHE A 128 9.40 4.19 -4.88
CA PHE A 128 10.46 5.17 -4.63
C PHE A 128 9.87 6.45 -4.03
N ASP A 129 10.64 7.12 -3.18
CA ASP A 129 10.26 8.44 -2.68
C ASP A 129 10.31 9.47 -3.82
N ALA A 130 9.29 10.32 -3.91
CA ALA A 130 9.19 11.30 -4.98
C ALA A 130 10.31 12.36 -4.94
N GLY A 131 10.80 12.72 -3.74
CA GLY A 131 11.91 13.65 -3.57
C GLY A 131 13.24 13.03 -4.02
N GLU A 132 13.48 11.76 -3.71
CA GLU A 132 14.67 11.03 -4.19
C GLU A 132 14.64 10.90 -5.72
N VAL A 133 13.48 10.58 -6.30
CA VAL A 133 13.30 10.53 -7.76
C VAL A 133 13.60 11.89 -8.40
N ALA A 134 13.10 13.00 -7.81
CA ALA A 134 13.39 14.33 -8.29
C ALA A 134 14.89 14.64 -8.25
N GLN A 135 15.59 14.31 -7.16
CA GLN A 135 17.04 14.53 -7.05
C GLN A 135 17.85 13.79 -8.12
N VAL A 136 17.45 12.59 -8.49
CA VAL A 136 18.14 11.77 -9.50
C VAL A 136 17.87 12.27 -10.93
N PHE A 137 16.63 12.61 -11.26
CA PHE A 137 16.20 12.81 -12.65
C PHE A 137 15.91 14.27 -13.02
N GLU A 138 15.58 15.15 -12.08
CA GLU A 138 15.18 16.54 -12.37
C GLU A 138 16.36 17.50 -12.27
N GLY A 139 16.30 18.59 -13.04
CA GLY A 139 17.34 19.61 -13.06
C GLY A 139 18.69 19.14 -13.65
N LYS A 140 18.67 18.03 -14.40
CA LYS A 140 19.86 17.46 -15.03
C LYS A 140 19.99 17.86 -16.51
N GLY A 141 19.48 19.00 -16.91
CA GLY A 141 19.27 19.43 -18.28
C GLY A 141 20.40 19.07 -19.27
N ARG A 142 21.69 19.24 -18.91
CA ARG A 142 22.80 18.84 -19.78
C ARG A 142 22.88 17.32 -19.95
N LEU A 143 22.78 16.53 -18.87
CA LEU A 143 22.79 15.06 -18.96
C LEU A 143 21.56 14.57 -19.71
N THR A 144 20.38 15.16 -19.46
CA THR A 144 19.13 14.83 -20.17
C THR A 144 19.29 15.10 -21.68
N ALA A 145 19.87 16.24 -22.07
CA ALA A 145 20.13 16.56 -23.48
C ALA A 145 21.14 15.59 -24.13
N ASP A 146 22.22 15.25 -23.43
CA ASP A 146 23.21 14.27 -23.90
C ASP A 146 22.59 12.87 -24.10
N ILE A 147 21.69 12.45 -23.20
CA ILE A 147 20.95 11.19 -23.32
C ILE A 147 19.97 11.24 -24.49
N VAL A 148 19.21 12.32 -24.66
CA VAL A 148 18.28 12.50 -25.79
C VAL A 148 19.02 12.46 -27.12
N ALA A 149 20.18 13.10 -27.21
CA ALA A 149 21.03 13.03 -28.41
C ALA A 149 21.52 11.61 -28.70
N ASP A 150 21.94 10.85 -27.67
CA ASP A 150 22.31 9.44 -27.79
C ASP A 150 21.13 8.55 -28.27
N VAL A 151 19.90 8.83 -27.76
CA VAL A 151 18.69 8.13 -28.26
C VAL A 151 18.43 8.44 -29.73
N ILE A 152 18.52 9.71 -30.14
CA ILE A 152 18.27 10.12 -31.52
C ILE A 152 19.27 9.44 -32.46
N ASP A 153 20.56 9.43 -32.10
CA ASP A 153 21.62 8.80 -32.87
C ASP A 153 21.39 7.28 -33.03
N LYS A 154 21.12 6.58 -31.93
CA LYS A 154 20.90 5.12 -31.93
C LYS A 154 19.56 4.73 -32.60
N ALA A 155 18.58 5.63 -32.57
CA ALA A 155 17.26 5.41 -33.18
C ALA A 155 17.20 5.83 -34.66
N ASP A 156 18.30 6.29 -35.22
CA ASP A 156 18.34 6.70 -36.63
C ASP A 156 17.86 5.56 -37.57
N HIS A 157 17.06 5.88 -38.54
CA HIS A 157 16.40 4.94 -39.48
C HIS A 157 15.42 3.94 -38.84
N ARG A 158 15.09 4.08 -37.52
CA ARG A 158 14.08 3.26 -36.85
C ARG A 158 12.71 3.93 -36.88
N PHE A 159 11.67 3.13 -36.63
CA PHE A 159 10.31 3.63 -36.43
C PHE A 159 10.22 4.51 -35.19
N GLY A 160 9.01 4.97 -34.86
CA GLY A 160 8.78 5.92 -33.78
C GLY A 160 9.47 5.59 -32.43
N VAL A 161 9.90 6.63 -31.74
CA VAL A 161 10.63 6.57 -30.48
C VAL A 161 9.72 6.96 -29.34
N MET A 162 9.72 6.16 -28.27
CA MET A 162 8.94 6.43 -27.05
C MET A 162 9.86 6.60 -25.84
N PHE A 163 9.82 7.78 -25.22
CA PHE A 163 10.54 8.11 -24.01
C PHE A 163 9.65 7.89 -22.77
N PHE A 164 10.17 7.23 -21.75
CA PHE A 164 9.53 7.03 -20.46
C PHE A 164 10.23 7.87 -19.40
N ALA A 165 9.60 8.97 -19.00
CA ALA A 165 10.16 9.94 -18.06
C ALA A 165 9.84 9.57 -16.60
N ALA A 166 10.70 9.99 -15.66
CA ALA A 166 10.56 9.76 -14.22
C ALA A 166 9.49 10.66 -13.57
N SER A 167 9.36 11.90 -14.05
CA SER A 167 8.39 12.89 -13.56
C SER A 167 7.88 13.76 -14.69
N ILE A 168 6.91 14.63 -14.41
CA ILE A 168 6.41 15.61 -15.40
C ILE A 168 7.49 16.64 -15.72
N GLN A 169 8.22 17.14 -14.72
CA GLN A 169 9.31 18.09 -14.92
C GLN A 169 10.42 17.46 -15.78
N HIS A 170 10.84 16.23 -15.47
CA HIS A 170 11.80 15.51 -16.29
C HIS A 170 11.31 15.29 -17.73
N ALA A 171 10.02 15.01 -17.92
CA ALA A 171 9.43 14.89 -19.25
C ALA A 171 9.49 16.21 -20.04
N GLN A 172 9.37 17.36 -19.39
CA GLN A 172 9.55 18.68 -19.99
C GLN A 172 11.01 18.91 -20.40
N GLU A 173 11.98 18.56 -19.56
CA GLU A 173 13.41 18.65 -19.89
C GLU A 173 13.76 17.79 -21.12
N ILE A 174 13.17 16.60 -21.24
CA ILE A 174 13.32 15.74 -22.44
C ILE A 174 12.72 16.45 -23.68
N MET A 175 11.51 17.02 -23.55
CA MET A 175 10.85 17.73 -24.64
C MET A 175 11.65 18.94 -25.14
N GLU A 176 12.31 19.68 -24.25
CA GLU A 176 13.16 20.82 -24.61
C GLU A 176 14.38 20.40 -25.44
N SER A 177 14.78 19.12 -25.38
CA SER A 177 15.92 18.56 -26.11
C SER A 177 15.51 17.88 -27.44
N LEU A 178 14.21 17.81 -27.76
CA LEU A 178 13.67 17.17 -28.97
C LEU A 178 13.19 18.18 -30.01
N PRO A 179 13.19 17.84 -31.31
CA PRO A 179 12.60 18.66 -32.33
C PRO A 179 11.10 18.90 -32.09
N PRO A 180 10.63 20.14 -31.86
CA PRO A 180 9.27 20.42 -31.40
C PRO A 180 8.18 20.06 -32.43
N GLU A 181 8.49 20.11 -33.68
CA GLU A 181 7.56 19.77 -34.79
C GLU A 181 7.26 18.27 -34.84
N HIS A 182 8.20 17.41 -34.44
CA HIS A 182 8.09 15.94 -34.47
C HIS A 182 7.90 15.30 -33.11
N SER A 183 7.73 16.09 -32.05
CA SER A 183 7.69 15.60 -30.67
C SER A 183 6.41 16.00 -29.96
N ARG A 184 5.86 15.12 -29.11
CA ARG A 184 4.70 15.45 -28.25
C ARG A 184 4.85 14.81 -26.87
N LEU A 185 4.37 15.55 -25.87
CA LEU A 185 4.27 15.08 -24.49
C LEU A 185 2.87 14.55 -24.20
N VAL A 186 2.78 13.37 -23.59
CA VAL A 186 1.53 12.75 -23.13
C VAL A 186 1.62 12.47 -21.63
N THR A 187 0.74 13.08 -20.85
CA THR A 187 0.64 12.91 -19.41
C THR A 187 -0.78 12.57 -18.99
N GLY A 188 -1.00 12.31 -17.68
CA GLY A 188 -2.33 12.12 -17.11
C GLY A 188 -3.26 13.31 -17.32
N ALA A 189 -2.73 14.53 -17.41
CA ALA A 189 -3.47 15.76 -17.65
C ALA A 189 -3.84 15.99 -19.11
N THR A 190 -3.25 15.25 -20.09
CA THR A 190 -3.55 15.41 -21.52
C THR A 190 -5.01 15.02 -21.80
N PRO A 191 -5.84 15.94 -22.31
CA PRO A 191 -7.25 15.66 -22.65
C PRO A 191 -7.39 14.46 -23.58
N LYS A 192 -8.49 13.71 -23.43
CA LYS A 192 -8.71 12.47 -24.21
C LYS A 192 -8.69 12.70 -25.72
N ALA A 193 -9.27 13.80 -26.20
CA ALA A 193 -9.28 14.13 -27.64
C ALA A 193 -7.87 14.42 -28.17
N ASP A 194 -7.09 15.24 -27.45
CA ASP A 194 -5.72 15.58 -27.82
C ASP A 194 -4.81 14.34 -27.80
N ARG A 195 -4.97 13.52 -26.76
CA ARG A 195 -4.25 12.24 -26.66
C ARG A 195 -4.55 11.35 -27.86
N SER A 196 -5.83 11.20 -28.24
CA SER A 196 -6.22 10.40 -29.40
C SER A 196 -5.61 10.93 -30.68
N LYS A 197 -5.55 12.26 -30.85
CA LYS A 197 -4.91 12.92 -32.02
C LYS A 197 -3.41 12.66 -32.03
N ILE A 198 -2.71 12.90 -30.90
CA ILE A 198 -1.26 12.66 -30.79
C ILE A 198 -0.92 11.20 -31.15
N LEU A 199 -1.70 10.25 -30.64
CA LEU A 199 -1.49 8.83 -30.91
C LEU A 199 -1.76 8.47 -32.38
N SER A 200 -2.75 9.08 -33.00
CA SER A 200 -3.01 8.93 -34.43
C SER A 200 -1.87 9.50 -35.28
N ASP A 201 -1.37 10.68 -34.92
CA ASP A 201 -0.27 11.34 -35.58
C ASP A 201 1.05 10.56 -35.46
N PHE A 202 1.27 9.94 -34.30
CA PHE A 202 2.41 9.05 -34.07
C PHE A 202 2.31 7.76 -34.93
N LYS A 203 1.13 7.12 -34.97
CA LYS A 203 0.90 5.91 -35.77
C LYS A 203 1.09 6.17 -37.26
N SER A 204 0.76 7.36 -37.73
CA SER A 204 0.93 7.75 -39.14
C SER A 204 2.33 8.26 -39.46
N GLY A 205 3.26 8.33 -38.47
CA GLY A 205 4.61 8.85 -38.66
C GLY A 205 4.73 10.38 -38.75
N ARG A 206 3.63 11.14 -38.59
CA ARG A 206 3.70 12.62 -38.53
C ARG A 206 4.43 13.12 -37.28
N ILE A 207 4.34 12.38 -36.22
CA ILE A 207 5.13 12.57 -35.00
C ILE A 207 6.06 11.37 -34.85
N HIS A 208 7.32 11.62 -34.58
CA HIS A 208 8.33 10.59 -34.46
C HIS A 208 8.68 10.29 -32.98
N TYR A 209 8.57 11.30 -32.11
CA TYR A 209 8.94 11.20 -30.69
C TYR A 209 7.73 11.42 -29.81
N ILE A 210 7.47 10.47 -28.90
CA ILE A 210 6.52 10.64 -27.79
C ILE A 210 7.27 10.57 -26.47
N VAL A 211 7.10 11.60 -25.66
CA VAL A 211 7.52 11.58 -24.26
C VAL A 211 6.29 11.30 -23.39
N ASN A 212 6.37 10.34 -22.48
CA ASN A 212 5.25 10.02 -21.61
C ASN A 212 5.65 9.85 -20.15
N ARG A 213 4.67 10.13 -19.28
CA ARG A 213 4.74 9.86 -17.84
C ARG A 213 3.51 9.07 -17.41
N ASP A 214 3.72 7.77 -17.10
CA ASP A 214 2.74 6.78 -16.55
C ASP A 214 1.45 6.52 -17.37
N VAL A 215 1.29 7.10 -18.57
CA VAL A 215 0.01 7.00 -19.29
C VAL A 215 0.00 5.91 -20.35
N LEU A 216 1.12 5.69 -21.03
CA LEU A 216 1.21 4.78 -22.19
C LEU A 216 1.78 3.40 -21.82
N THR A 217 1.86 3.08 -20.53
CA THR A 217 2.30 1.77 -20.03
C THR A 217 1.23 0.68 -20.20
N THR A 218 -0.06 1.05 -20.19
CA THR A 218 -1.19 0.12 -20.34
C THR A 218 -2.20 0.64 -21.36
N GLY A 219 -2.91 -0.28 -22.05
CA GLY A 219 -4.05 0.07 -22.92
C GLY A 219 -3.72 0.84 -24.20
N PHE A 220 -2.46 1.09 -24.51
CA PHE A 220 -2.04 1.78 -25.72
C PHE A 220 -1.50 0.79 -26.75
N ASP A 221 -1.99 0.90 -27.97
CA ASP A 221 -1.56 0.11 -29.12
C ASP A 221 -0.90 0.97 -30.17
N ALA A 222 0.43 0.86 -30.34
CA ALA A 222 1.23 1.47 -31.40
C ALA A 222 2.30 0.49 -31.87
N PRO A 223 2.01 -0.29 -32.90
CA PRO A 223 2.96 -1.26 -33.45
C PRO A 223 4.23 -0.63 -34.02
N ASN A 224 4.14 0.62 -34.49
CA ASN A 224 5.24 1.40 -35.04
C ASN A 224 6.25 1.94 -34.03
N VAL A 225 6.19 1.53 -32.76
CA VAL A 225 7.25 1.83 -31.78
C VAL A 225 8.48 0.97 -32.09
N GLY A 226 9.51 1.58 -32.66
CA GLY A 226 10.78 0.92 -33.00
C GLY A 226 11.83 1.05 -31.89
N THR A 227 11.73 2.12 -31.07
CA THR A 227 12.69 2.40 -29.99
C THR A 227 11.97 2.79 -28.72
N ILE A 228 12.40 2.21 -27.60
CA ILE A 228 11.99 2.53 -26.24
C ILE A 228 13.19 3.12 -25.49
N ALA A 229 13.10 4.37 -25.05
CA ALA A 229 14.09 5.00 -24.18
C ALA A 229 13.56 5.06 -22.74
N ILE A 230 14.16 4.30 -21.85
CA ILE A 230 13.75 4.20 -20.43
C ILE A 230 14.61 5.19 -19.63
N MET A 231 14.06 6.37 -19.37
CA MET A 231 14.72 7.45 -18.63
C MET A 231 14.07 7.61 -17.25
N ARG A 232 13.71 6.50 -16.62
CA ARG A 232 13.16 6.44 -15.27
C ARG A 232 13.58 5.15 -14.57
N ALA A 233 13.75 5.20 -13.27
CA ALA A 233 13.81 3.97 -12.48
C ALA A 233 12.40 3.36 -12.40
N THR A 234 12.31 2.05 -12.54
CA THR A 234 11.06 1.29 -12.40
C THR A 234 11.11 0.43 -11.15
N GLU A 235 10.06 0.53 -10.34
CA GLU A 235 9.94 -0.19 -9.08
C GLU A 235 9.73 -1.69 -9.30
N SER A 236 9.05 -2.09 -10.38
CA SER A 236 8.71 -3.49 -10.61
C SER A 236 9.14 -3.99 -11.99
N ALA A 237 9.61 -5.22 -12.02
CA ALA A 237 9.90 -5.95 -13.25
C ALA A 237 8.65 -6.04 -14.16
N GLY A 238 7.45 -6.13 -13.58
CA GLY A 238 6.21 -6.13 -14.33
C GLY A 238 5.96 -4.86 -15.11
N LEU A 239 6.21 -3.69 -14.50
CA LEU A 239 6.12 -2.40 -15.18
C LEU A 239 7.17 -2.29 -16.28
N LEU A 240 8.41 -2.73 -16.01
CA LEU A 240 9.48 -2.74 -17.00
C LEU A 240 9.12 -3.59 -18.22
N LEU A 241 8.60 -4.80 -18.02
CA LEU A 241 8.16 -5.68 -19.11
C LEU A 241 6.98 -5.10 -19.89
N GLN A 242 6.06 -4.39 -19.24
CA GLN A 242 4.98 -3.68 -19.93
C GLN A 242 5.51 -2.53 -20.81
N ILE A 243 6.53 -1.81 -20.33
CA ILE A 243 7.23 -0.77 -21.11
C ILE A 243 7.91 -1.41 -22.31
N ILE A 244 8.74 -2.42 -22.13
CA ILE A 244 9.48 -3.15 -23.17
C ILE A 244 8.48 -3.72 -24.20
N GLY A 245 7.41 -4.35 -23.73
CA GLY A 245 6.37 -4.96 -24.56
C GLY A 245 5.69 -4.00 -25.56
N ARG A 246 5.76 -2.67 -25.32
CA ARG A 246 5.29 -1.69 -26.31
C ARG A 246 6.14 -1.70 -27.56
N GLY A 247 7.45 -1.90 -27.44
CA GLY A 247 8.37 -2.01 -28.57
C GLY A 247 8.31 -3.36 -29.28
N LEU A 248 7.89 -4.44 -28.59
CA LEU A 248 7.93 -5.79 -29.18
C LEU A 248 6.78 -6.11 -30.14
N ARG A 249 5.82 -5.21 -30.35
CA ARG A 249 4.71 -5.45 -31.27
C ARG A 249 5.18 -5.48 -32.72
N LEU A 250 4.59 -6.37 -33.49
CA LEU A 250 4.92 -6.50 -34.92
C LEU A 250 4.48 -5.26 -35.70
N HIS A 251 5.33 -4.84 -36.62
CA HIS A 251 5.04 -3.79 -37.60
C HIS A 251 5.78 -4.11 -38.89
N ASP A 252 5.17 -3.83 -40.03
CA ASP A 252 5.77 -4.07 -41.33
C ASP A 252 7.09 -3.30 -41.47
N GLY A 253 8.14 -4.03 -41.85
CA GLY A 253 9.49 -3.47 -41.98
C GLY A 253 10.27 -3.30 -40.68
N LYS A 254 9.71 -3.69 -39.52
CA LYS A 254 10.42 -3.64 -38.26
C LYS A 254 11.11 -4.98 -37.95
N GLU A 255 12.45 -4.98 -38.02
CA GLU A 255 13.27 -6.18 -37.78
C GLU A 255 13.55 -6.43 -36.29
N SER A 256 13.81 -5.38 -35.52
CA SER A 256 14.06 -5.44 -34.08
C SER A 256 13.44 -4.25 -33.35
N ALA A 257 13.23 -4.38 -32.03
CA ALA A 257 12.83 -3.32 -31.12
C ALA A 257 14.04 -2.91 -30.28
N LEU A 258 14.50 -1.67 -30.42
CA LEU A 258 15.62 -1.13 -29.65
C LEU A 258 15.14 -0.68 -28.27
N ILE A 259 15.73 -1.21 -27.23
CA ILE A 259 15.45 -0.85 -25.83
C ILE A 259 16.69 -0.21 -25.23
N LEU A 260 16.63 1.07 -24.94
CA LEU A 260 17.70 1.87 -24.35
C LEU A 260 17.36 2.16 -22.90
N ASP A 261 18.18 1.68 -21.97
CA ASP A 261 17.98 1.87 -20.54
C ASP A 261 19.02 2.85 -19.98
N TYR A 262 18.54 3.99 -19.52
CA TYR A 262 19.33 5.06 -18.92
C TYR A 262 19.17 5.19 -17.41
N ALA A 263 18.57 4.18 -16.74
CA ALA A 263 18.31 4.18 -15.31
C ALA A 263 18.56 2.81 -14.65
N GLU A 264 19.40 1.98 -15.28
CA GLU A 264 19.89 0.68 -14.79
C GLU A 264 18.79 -0.35 -14.45
N ASN A 265 17.62 -0.24 -15.09
CA ASN A 265 16.50 -1.15 -14.84
C ASN A 265 16.77 -2.57 -15.32
N LEU A 266 17.43 -2.73 -16.48
CA LEU A 266 17.78 -4.04 -17.04
C LEU A 266 18.65 -4.83 -16.06
N THR A 267 19.67 -4.19 -15.49
CA THR A 267 20.54 -4.79 -14.46
C THR A 267 19.75 -5.07 -13.18
N ARG A 268 18.97 -4.08 -12.70
CA ARG A 268 18.17 -4.20 -11.47
C ARG A 268 17.17 -5.34 -11.50
N HIS A 269 16.59 -5.64 -12.65
CA HIS A 269 15.59 -6.69 -12.82
C HIS A 269 16.09 -7.92 -13.56
N SER A 270 17.41 -8.05 -13.77
CA SER A 270 18.08 -9.20 -14.42
C SER A 270 17.52 -9.53 -15.81
N LEU A 271 17.23 -8.49 -16.64
CA LEU A 271 16.72 -8.64 -17.99
C LEU A 271 17.83 -8.44 -19.04
N SER A 272 17.72 -9.17 -20.14
CA SER A 272 18.57 -9.04 -21.33
C SER A 272 17.79 -9.36 -22.61
N SER A 273 18.40 -9.13 -23.76
CA SER A 273 17.79 -9.49 -25.06
C SER A 273 17.43 -10.98 -25.16
N ASP A 274 18.21 -11.85 -24.52
CA ASP A 274 18.00 -13.29 -24.54
C ASP A 274 17.15 -13.77 -23.34
N ASN A 275 16.93 -12.92 -22.34
CA ASN A 275 16.17 -13.27 -21.13
C ASN A 275 15.19 -12.17 -20.75
N LEU A 276 13.94 -12.33 -21.11
CA LEU A 276 12.81 -11.48 -20.73
C LEU A 276 12.05 -12.02 -19.51
N ASN A 277 12.64 -12.97 -18.75
CA ASN A 277 12.05 -13.50 -17.54
C ASN A 277 12.76 -12.88 -16.33
N PRO A 278 12.13 -11.95 -15.60
CA PRO A 278 12.74 -11.37 -14.41
C PRO A 278 12.88 -12.39 -13.29
N ASP A 279 13.88 -12.21 -12.46
CA ASP A 279 14.00 -12.96 -11.20
C ASP A 279 12.95 -12.45 -10.22
N ILE A 280 11.92 -13.25 -9.97
CA ILE A 280 10.81 -12.91 -9.08
C ILE A 280 11.10 -13.45 -7.70
N GLN A 281 11.39 -12.53 -6.79
CA GLN A 281 11.52 -12.83 -5.36
C GLN A 281 10.32 -12.24 -4.62
N ALA A 282 9.56 -13.10 -3.93
CA ALA A 282 8.68 -12.64 -2.88
C ALA A 282 9.57 -12.08 -1.76
N LYS A 283 9.24 -10.90 -1.21
CA LYS A 283 9.88 -10.48 0.04
C LYS A 283 9.67 -11.60 1.04
N ALA A 284 10.76 -12.20 1.51
CA ALA A 284 10.68 -13.10 2.64
C ALA A 284 9.92 -12.34 3.73
N GLN A 285 8.74 -12.83 4.10
CA GLN A 285 8.13 -12.39 5.32
C GLN A 285 9.13 -12.78 6.38
N SER A 286 9.90 -11.82 6.89
CA SER A 286 10.81 -12.08 7.99
C SER A 286 9.94 -12.47 9.17
N ILE A 287 9.77 -13.77 9.35
CA ILE A 287 9.18 -14.32 10.56
C ILE A 287 10.17 -13.96 11.66
N LYS A 288 9.88 -12.88 12.39
CA LYS A 288 10.70 -12.51 13.53
C LYS A 288 10.47 -13.57 14.61
N ASN A 289 11.54 -14.23 15.05
CA ASN A 289 11.50 -15.33 16.01
C ASN A 289 10.51 -16.44 15.57
N PRO A 290 10.83 -17.23 14.54
CA PRO A 290 9.95 -18.28 14.05
C PRO A 290 9.78 -19.37 15.14
N ILE A 291 8.55 -19.85 15.32
CA ILE A 291 8.23 -21.04 16.09
C ILE A 291 7.48 -22.03 15.19
N ASP A 292 7.80 -23.30 15.33
CA ASP A 292 7.08 -24.38 14.67
C ASP A 292 5.87 -24.78 15.52
N VAL A 293 4.70 -24.79 14.89
CA VAL A 293 3.41 -25.02 15.58
C VAL A 293 2.65 -26.10 14.83
N THR A 294 2.38 -27.21 15.50
CA THR A 294 1.60 -28.30 14.93
C THR A 294 0.10 -28.03 15.07
N CYS A 295 -0.62 -28.02 13.94
CA CYS A 295 -2.08 -27.85 13.97
C CYS A 295 -2.75 -29.04 14.66
N PRO A 296 -3.60 -28.81 15.67
CA PRO A 296 -4.28 -29.92 16.39
C PRO A 296 -5.30 -30.67 15.52
N VAL A 297 -5.78 -30.06 14.41
CA VAL A 297 -6.80 -30.65 13.56
C VAL A 297 -6.21 -31.43 12.38
N CYS A 298 -5.24 -30.84 11.66
CA CYS A 298 -4.70 -31.45 10.44
C CYS A 298 -3.24 -31.89 10.56
N HIS A 299 -2.63 -31.71 11.70
CA HIS A 299 -1.22 -32.08 12.05
C HIS A 299 -0.17 -31.42 11.16
N HIS A 300 -0.53 -30.39 10.38
CA HIS A 300 0.42 -29.62 9.59
C HIS A 300 1.31 -28.80 10.50
N ILE A 301 2.62 -28.79 10.26
CA ILE A 301 3.57 -27.94 10.96
C ILE A 301 3.58 -26.58 10.31
N ASN A 302 3.14 -25.57 11.05
CA ASN A 302 3.10 -24.18 10.62
C ASN A 302 4.29 -23.44 11.20
N GLN A 303 4.87 -22.49 10.44
CA GLN A 303 5.85 -21.55 10.96
C GLN A 303 5.21 -20.20 11.22
N PHE A 304 5.23 -19.76 12.47
CA PHE A 304 4.61 -18.51 12.89
C PHE A 304 5.59 -17.58 13.60
N SER A 305 5.33 -16.27 13.54
CA SER A 305 6.06 -15.30 14.35
C SER A 305 5.63 -15.38 15.82
N ALA A 306 6.58 -15.71 16.71
CA ALA A 306 6.34 -15.76 18.15
C ALA A 306 5.98 -14.38 18.72
N LYS A 307 5.12 -14.37 19.72
CA LYS A 307 4.91 -13.21 20.59
C LYS A 307 6.13 -13.01 21.52
N PRO A 308 6.44 -11.76 21.94
CA PRO A 308 7.49 -11.51 22.91
C PRO A 308 7.24 -12.32 24.20
N ASN A 309 8.19 -13.17 24.56
CA ASN A 309 8.12 -14.04 25.75
C ASN A 309 9.33 -13.75 26.64
N LYS A 310 9.30 -12.61 27.34
CA LYS A 310 10.40 -12.17 28.23
C LYS A 310 10.51 -13.05 29.49
N GLU A 311 9.40 -13.63 29.94
CA GLU A 311 9.30 -14.46 31.14
C GLU A 311 9.60 -15.92 30.84
N GLN A 312 9.95 -16.29 29.62
CA GLN A 312 10.25 -17.64 29.17
C GLN A 312 9.14 -18.65 29.49
N ILE A 313 7.89 -18.24 29.38
CA ILE A 313 6.72 -19.08 29.61
C ILE A 313 6.79 -20.29 28.66
N PRO A 314 6.63 -21.53 29.10
CA PRO A 314 6.63 -22.71 28.26
C PRO A 314 5.54 -22.64 27.18
N ILE A 315 5.83 -23.21 26.01
CA ILE A 315 4.91 -23.25 24.88
C ILE A 315 4.72 -24.73 24.50
N ASP A 316 3.46 -25.15 24.29
CA ASP A 316 3.17 -26.52 23.86
C ASP A 316 3.43 -26.70 22.34
N SER A 317 3.33 -27.95 21.85
CA SER A 317 3.52 -28.26 20.42
C SER A 317 2.46 -27.64 19.50
N HIS A 318 1.34 -27.19 20.06
CA HIS A 318 0.24 -26.53 19.35
C HIS A 318 0.30 -25.01 19.41
N GLY A 319 1.39 -24.45 19.98
CA GLY A 319 1.67 -23.01 19.97
C GLY A 319 0.92 -22.21 21.03
N TYR A 320 0.49 -22.82 22.13
CA TYR A 320 -0.14 -22.14 23.27
C TYR A 320 0.80 -22.00 24.45
N PHE A 321 0.68 -20.91 25.20
CA PHE A 321 1.41 -20.74 26.45
C PHE A 321 0.88 -21.69 27.54
N MET A 322 1.80 -22.21 28.35
CA MET A 322 1.52 -23.19 29.42
C MET A 322 1.80 -22.60 30.78
N ASP A 323 1.04 -23.01 31.77
CA ASP A 323 1.37 -22.77 33.21
C ASP A 323 2.47 -23.71 33.71
N ALA A 324 2.87 -23.53 34.98
CA ALA A 324 3.89 -24.37 35.61
C ALA A 324 3.42 -25.82 35.84
N PHE A 325 2.14 -26.13 35.70
CA PHE A 325 1.53 -27.44 35.87
C PHE A 325 1.27 -28.16 34.57
N GLY A 326 1.57 -27.52 33.41
CA GLY A 326 1.39 -28.09 32.07
C GLY A 326 -0.03 -27.88 31.52
N HIS A 327 -0.81 -26.94 32.02
CA HIS A 327 -2.09 -26.55 31.44
C HIS A 327 -1.93 -25.31 30.56
N GLN A 328 -2.75 -25.21 29.53
CA GLN A 328 -2.76 -24.02 28.69
C GLN A 328 -3.25 -22.79 29.45
N LEU A 329 -2.54 -21.67 29.32
CA LEU A 329 -2.98 -20.40 29.87
C LEU A 329 -4.20 -19.88 29.11
N LEU A 330 -5.22 -19.46 29.84
CA LEU A 330 -6.46 -18.94 29.27
C LEU A 330 -6.52 -17.40 29.37
N ASP A 331 -7.14 -16.76 28.42
CA ASP A 331 -7.47 -15.34 28.46
C ASP A 331 -8.72 -15.07 29.34
N ALA A 332 -9.14 -13.81 29.44
CA ALA A 332 -10.31 -13.41 30.23
C ALA A 332 -11.64 -13.99 29.70
N THR A 333 -11.67 -14.50 28.49
CA THR A 333 -12.84 -15.14 27.85
C THR A 333 -12.80 -16.67 27.96
N GLY A 334 -11.73 -17.22 28.50
CA GLY A 334 -11.55 -18.67 28.66
C GLY A 334 -10.89 -19.36 27.48
N HIS A 335 -10.36 -18.62 26.48
CA HIS A 335 -9.66 -19.20 25.36
C HIS A 335 -8.16 -19.38 25.61
N PRO A 336 -7.53 -20.45 25.08
CA PRO A 336 -6.10 -20.65 25.18
C PRO A 336 -5.31 -19.50 24.53
N ILE A 337 -4.31 -18.99 25.23
CA ILE A 337 -3.48 -17.88 24.74
C ILE A 337 -2.42 -18.39 23.80
N ALA A 338 -2.57 -18.09 22.50
CA ALA A 338 -1.57 -18.43 21.50
C ALA A 338 -0.25 -17.65 21.71
N ALA A 339 0.88 -18.36 21.63
CA ALA A 339 2.24 -17.81 21.74
C ALA A 339 2.73 -17.13 20.45
N HIS A 340 1.89 -17.01 19.43
CA HIS A 340 2.18 -16.42 18.13
C HIS A 340 1.05 -15.47 17.67
N PHE A 341 1.33 -14.69 16.60
CA PHE A 341 0.38 -13.72 16.08
C PHE A 341 -0.57 -14.26 15.00
N SER A 342 -0.34 -15.47 14.50
CA SER A 342 -1.14 -16.04 13.41
C SER A 342 -2.53 -16.46 13.88
N GLN A 343 -3.52 -16.32 12.98
CA GLN A 343 -4.92 -16.57 13.31
C GLN A 343 -5.39 -17.98 12.88
N ARG A 344 -4.90 -18.52 11.75
CA ARG A 344 -5.42 -19.73 11.14
C ARG A 344 -4.30 -20.64 10.62
N CYS A 345 -4.55 -21.95 10.57
CA CYS A 345 -3.66 -22.95 9.99
C CYS A 345 -3.39 -22.64 8.50
N GLN A 346 -2.11 -22.78 8.10
CA GLN A 346 -1.65 -22.47 6.75
C GLN A 346 -1.87 -23.62 5.75
N ARG A 347 -2.25 -24.82 6.22
CA ARG A 347 -2.46 -25.96 5.33
C ARG A 347 -3.58 -25.70 4.33
N ILE A 348 -3.24 -25.81 3.05
CA ILE A 348 -4.16 -25.76 1.93
C ILE A 348 -4.22 -27.15 1.31
N SER A 349 -5.43 -27.65 1.05
CA SER A 349 -5.69 -28.93 0.38
C SER A 349 -6.44 -28.67 -0.90
N LEU A 350 -6.11 -29.43 -1.95
CA LEU A 350 -6.86 -29.42 -3.21
C LEU A 350 -8.14 -30.24 -3.02
N THR A 351 -9.27 -29.68 -3.46
CA THR A 351 -10.56 -30.37 -3.53
C THR A 351 -11.03 -30.37 -4.99
N PRO A 352 -11.97 -31.23 -5.37
CA PRO A 352 -12.52 -31.24 -6.74
C PRO A 352 -13.14 -29.89 -7.16
N THR A 353 -13.54 -29.06 -6.21
CA THR A 353 -14.16 -27.74 -6.43
C THR A 353 -13.23 -26.56 -6.24
N GLY A 354 -11.93 -26.78 -5.91
CA GLY A 354 -10.97 -25.73 -5.67
C GLY A 354 -9.96 -26.05 -4.56
N THR A 355 -9.52 -25.04 -3.83
CA THR A 355 -8.66 -25.18 -2.65
C THR A 355 -9.45 -25.01 -1.37
N SER A 356 -9.19 -25.84 -0.37
CA SER A 356 -9.74 -25.70 0.99
C SER A 356 -8.59 -25.48 1.97
N GLN A 357 -8.69 -24.45 2.80
CA GLN A 357 -7.74 -24.20 3.89
C GLN A 357 -8.28 -24.85 5.16
N CYS A 358 -7.39 -25.42 5.98
CA CYS A 358 -7.75 -25.99 7.29
C CYS A 358 -8.48 -24.94 8.15
N ASP A 359 -9.56 -25.33 8.81
CA ASP A 359 -10.43 -24.40 9.56
C ASP A 359 -9.93 -24.07 10.96
N HIS A 360 -8.92 -24.76 11.47
CA HIS A 360 -8.40 -24.50 12.80
C HIS A 360 -7.86 -23.07 12.95
N ARG A 361 -8.31 -22.38 14.00
CA ARG A 361 -7.92 -21.01 14.36
C ARG A 361 -7.32 -20.98 15.77
N TRP A 362 -6.21 -20.23 15.93
CA TRP A 362 -5.58 -19.97 17.23
C TRP A 362 -6.05 -18.67 17.86
N ASN A 363 -6.35 -17.68 17.02
CA ASN A 363 -6.85 -16.38 17.46
C ASN A 363 -8.14 -16.09 16.70
N TYR A 364 -9.26 -16.07 17.38
CA TYR A 364 -10.59 -15.88 16.82
C TYR A 364 -11.47 -15.04 17.75
N ARG A 365 -12.64 -14.72 17.30
CA ARG A 365 -13.70 -14.06 18.05
C ARG A 365 -14.95 -14.93 17.97
N ASP A 366 -15.55 -15.23 19.12
CA ASP A 366 -16.86 -15.86 19.14
C ASP A 366 -17.95 -14.87 18.74
N CYS A 367 -18.94 -15.38 18.04
CA CYS A 367 -20.15 -14.63 17.78
C CYS A 367 -21.02 -14.60 19.07
N PRO A 368 -21.48 -13.41 19.51
CA PRO A 368 -22.33 -13.31 20.69
C PRO A 368 -23.70 -13.99 20.51
N GLU A 369 -24.16 -14.17 19.24
CA GLU A 369 -25.47 -14.75 18.95
C GLU A 369 -25.42 -16.27 18.77
N CYS A 370 -24.39 -16.84 18.15
CA CYS A 370 -24.33 -18.27 17.82
C CYS A 370 -23.07 -18.97 18.31
N ALA A 371 -22.19 -18.29 19.03
CA ALA A 371 -20.88 -18.79 19.51
C ALA A 371 -19.97 -19.35 18.38
N GLY A 372 -20.23 -19.07 17.12
CA GLY A 372 -19.38 -19.50 16.00
C GLY A 372 -18.07 -18.70 15.94
N GLU A 373 -16.96 -19.39 15.68
CA GLU A 373 -15.63 -18.80 15.57
C GLU A 373 -15.50 -17.93 14.32
N ASN A 374 -15.04 -16.69 14.47
CA ASN A 374 -14.86 -15.74 13.40
C ASN A 374 -13.43 -15.18 13.40
N SER A 375 -12.95 -14.71 12.25
CA SER A 375 -11.72 -13.94 12.18
C SER A 375 -11.81 -12.69 13.07
N LEU A 376 -10.71 -12.32 13.73
CA LEU A 376 -10.65 -11.08 14.53
C LEU A 376 -11.01 -9.82 13.71
N SER A 377 -10.88 -9.87 12.38
CA SER A 377 -11.24 -8.79 11.47
C SER A 377 -12.64 -8.92 10.86
N ALA A 378 -13.40 -9.97 11.18
CA ALA A 378 -14.75 -10.16 10.68
C ALA A 378 -15.69 -9.08 11.23
N ARG A 379 -16.50 -8.50 10.36
CA ARG A 379 -17.53 -7.51 10.72
C ARG A 379 -18.86 -8.18 11.00
N GLU A 380 -19.12 -9.25 10.28
CA GLU A 380 -20.34 -10.06 10.39
C GLU A 380 -19.94 -11.51 10.67
N CYS A 381 -20.76 -12.21 11.40
CA CYS A 381 -20.56 -13.62 11.69
C CYS A 381 -20.74 -14.45 10.42
N VAL A 382 -19.76 -15.28 10.07
CA VAL A 382 -19.80 -16.17 8.91
C VAL A 382 -20.83 -17.29 9.04
N HIS A 383 -21.32 -17.55 10.27
CA HIS A 383 -22.25 -18.63 10.56
C HIS A 383 -23.73 -18.18 10.61
N CYS A 384 -24.01 -17.00 11.18
CA CYS A 384 -25.38 -16.52 11.39
C CYS A 384 -25.65 -15.10 10.85
N GLY A 385 -24.65 -14.40 10.31
CA GLY A 385 -24.80 -13.06 9.78
C GLY A 385 -24.90 -11.94 10.82
N ALA A 386 -24.81 -12.23 12.11
CA ALA A 386 -24.87 -11.22 13.16
C ALA A 386 -23.68 -10.24 13.04
N GLU A 387 -23.92 -8.95 13.32
CA GLU A 387 -22.89 -7.93 13.31
C GLU A 387 -21.93 -8.13 14.51
N LEU A 388 -20.62 -8.21 14.22
CA LEU A 388 -19.57 -8.44 15.20
C LEU A 388 -18.81 -7.17 15.58
N VAL A 389 -18.88 -6.13 14.76
CA VAL A 389 -18.17 -4.85 14.94
C VAL A 389 -18.97 -3.72 14.32
N ASP A 390 -19.40 -2.75 15.13
CA ASP A 390 -19.96 -1.51 14.61
C ASP A 390 -18.87 -0.71 13.84
N PRO A 391 -19.11 -0.37 12.56
CA PRO A 391 -18.19 0.45 11.78
C PRO A 391 -17.93 1.84 12.39
N ASN A 392 -18.87 2.40 13.15
CA ASN A 392 -18.76 3.71 13.76
C ASN A 392 -17.75 3.74 14.90
N ASP A 393 -17.65 2.67 15.70
CA ASP A 393 -16.64 2.55 16.76
C ASP A 393 -15.21 2.59 16.19
N LYS A 394 -14.99 1.99 15.02
CA LYS A 394 -13.68 2.05 14.34
C LYS A 394 -13.38 3.41 13.70
N LEU A 395 -14.37 4.16 13.27
CA LEU A 395 -14.19 5.52 12.76
C LEU A 395 -13.73 6.47 13.87
N ILE A 396 -14.33 6.39 15.04
CA ILE A 396 -13.95 7.16 16.24
C ILE A 396 -12.49 6.83 16.64
N LEU A 397 -12.13 5.54 16.65
CA LEU A 397 -10.76 5.11 16.93
C LEU A 397 -9.76 5.54 15.85
N LYS A 398 -10.16 5.53 14.58
CA LYS A 398 -9.33 5.95 13.45
C LYS A 398 -9.08 7.45 13.44
N GLU A 399 -10.08 8.26 13.75
CA GLU A 399 -9.92 9.71 13.93
C GLU A 399 -9.00 10.04 15.11
N ALA A 400 -9.15 9.33 16.24
CA ALA A 400 -8.25 9.45 17.38
C ALA A 400 -6.80 9.07 17.02
N VAL A 401 -6.59 7.97 16.29
CA VAL A 401 -5.27 7.51 15.82
C VAL A 401 -4.68 8.45 14.77
N GLU A 402 -5.48 9.01 13.86
CA GLU A 402 -5.00 10.01 12.89
C GLU A 402 -4.66 11.34 13.56
N THR A 403 -5.42 11.75 14.56
CA THR A 403 -5.12 12.92 15.38
C THR A 403 -3.79 12.73 16.14
N ILE A 404 -3.54 11.54 16.69
CA ILE A 404 -2.27 11.16 17.33
C ILE A 404 -1.12 11.11 16.31
N LYS A 405 -1.35 10.60 15.09
CA LYS A 405 -0.33 10.56 14.02
C LYS A 405 -0.01 11.95 13.47
N LYS A 406 -0.99 12.85 13.35
CA LYS A 406 -0.77 14.25 12.98
C LYS A 406 0.01 15.00 14.07
N ALA A 407 -0.29 14.73 15.35
CA ALA A 407 0.45 15.28 16.48
C ALA A 407 1.92 14.79 16.53
N ARG A 408 2.21 13.56 16.08
CA ARG A 408 3.60 13.02 16.00
C ARG A 408 4.46 13.62 14.89
N LYS A 409 3.90 14.32 13.92
CA LYS A 409 4.66 15.03 12.86
C LYS A 409 5.18 16.41 13.29
N GLU A 410 4.71 16.94 14.42
CA GLU A 410 5.23 18.15 15.04
C GLU A 410 5.92 17.70 16.32
N ASP A 411 7.06 18.29 16.72
CA ASP A 411 7.84 17.95 17.94
C ASP A 411 7.07 18.22 19.25
N TRP A 412 5.97 17.48 19.44
CA TRP A 412 5.15 17.53 20.64
C TRP A 412 5.42 16.34 21.54
N THR A 413 5.71 16.61 22.82
CA THR A 413 5.84 15.59 23.86
C THR A 413 4.44 15.20 24.33
N HIS A 414 4.17 13.90 24.41
CA HIS A 414 2.92 13.36 24.94
C HIS A 414 3.19 12.71 26.29
N SER A 415 2.50 13.19 27.32
CA SER A 415 2.66 12.68 28.69
C SER A 415 1.31 12.29 29.28
N THR A 416 1.30 11.14 29.99
CA THR A 416 0.14 10.71 30.79
C THR A 416 0.06 11.53 32.06
N VAL A 417 -1.12 12.06 32.38
CA VAL A 417 -1.37 12.89 33.57
C VAL A 417 -1.77 12.01 34.75
N GLN A 418 -1.02 12.13 35.84
CA GLN A 418 -1.31 11.47 37.12
C GLN A 418 -2.28 12.31 37.97
N SER A 419 -2.07 13.65 37.99
CA SER A 419 -2.90 14.56 38.74
C SER A 419 -2.90 15.97 38.17
N MET A 420 -3.93 16.73 38.51
CA MET A 420 -4.05 18.14 38.16
C MET A 420 -4.25 18.99 39.40
N SER A 421 -3.56 20.12 39.48
CA SER A 421 -3.76 21.13 40.55
C SER A 421 -3.83 22.54 39.93
N ALA A 422 -4.29 23.50 40.71
CA ALA A 422 -4.34 24.89 40.28
C ALA A 422 -3.88 25.85 41.38
N MET A 423 -3.23 26.93 40.95
CA MET A 423 -2.83 28.01 41.86
C MET A 423 -3.03 29.40 41.21
N SER A 424 -3.15 30.42 42.05
CA SER A 424 -3.25 31.80 41.58
C SER A 424 -1.89 32.29 41.11
N SER A 425 -1.83 32.96 39.97
CA SER A 425 -0.63 33.57 39.41
C SER A 425 -1.00 34.97 38.90
N LYS A 426 -0.52 36.03 39.57
CA LYS A 426 -0.75 37.45 39.25
C LYS A 426 -2.20 37.73 38.72
N GLN A 427 -2.42 37.67 37.42
CA GLN A 427 -3.70 37.92 36.76
C GLN A 427 -4.31 36.66 36.10
N ALA A 428 -3.87 35.46 36.46
CA ALA A 428 -4.31 34.22 35.83
C ALA A 428 -4.40 33.07 36.84
N VAL A 429 -5.05 32.00 36.46
CA VAL A 429 -4.99 30.72 37.13
C VAL A 429 -3.97 29.84 36.39
N MET A 430 -2.96 29.38 37.09
CA MET A 430 -2.00 28.41 36.59
C MET A 430 -2.52 27.00 36.86
N LEU A 431 -2.78 26.25 35.79
CA LEU A 431 -3.07 24.82 35.83
C LEU A 431 -1.74 24.05 35.80
N ILE A 432 -1.59 23.07 36.67
CA ILE A 432 -0.40 22.24 36.79
C ILE A 432 -0.82 20.79 36.61
N TYR A 433 -0.35 20.17 35.51
CA TYR A 433 -0.51 18.78 35.23
C TYR A 433 0.75 18.05 35.70
N THR A 434 0.63 17.17 36.68
CA THR A 434 1.73 16.29 37.10
C THR A 434 1.62 14.99 36.32
N THR A 435 2.67 14.65 35.60
CA THR A 435 2.70 13.47 34.74
C THR A 435 3.21 12.24 35.49
N THR A 436 2.96 11.05 34.95
CA THR A 436 3.37 9.78 35.59
C THR A 436 4.88 9.61 35.70
N ASP A 437 5.67 10.32 34.92
CA ASP A 437 7.14 10.41 34.97
C ASP A 437 7.64 11.54 35.90
N GLY A 438 6.75 12.19 36.63
CA GLY A 438 7.06 13.21 37.63
C GLY A 438 7.30 14.62 37.07
N GLN A 439 7.09 14.86 35.77
CA GLN A 439 7.22 16.19 35.19
C GLN A 439 6.01 17.06 35.53
N ARG A 440 6.22 18.38 35.54
CA ARG A 440 5.14 19.36 35.77
C ARG A 440 4.95 20.17 34.49
N VAL A 441 3.81 20.02 33.85
CA VAL A 441 3.40 20.76 32.68
C VAL A 441 2.39 21.83 33.11
N THR A 442 2.64 23.09 32.77
CA THR A 442 1.83 24.21 33.24
C THR A 442 1.10 24.88 32.09
N ASP A 443 -0.13 25.31 32.34
CA ASP A 443 -0.92 26.16 31.43
C ASP A 443 -1.55 27.33 32.21
N PHE A 444 -1.90 28.38 31.49
CA PHE A 444 -2.49 29.56 32.06
C PHE A 444 -3.87 29.82 31.46
N ILE A 445 -4.85 30.07 32.30
CA ILE A 445 -6.20 30.47 31.94
C ILE A 445 -6.58 31.75 32.70
N ASN A 446 -7.31 32.64 32.04
CA ASN A 446 -7.78 33.87 32.66
C ASN A 446 -9.22 34.17 32.25
N PRO A 447 -10.20 33.87 33.11
CA PRO A 447 -11.62 34.11 32.83
C PRO A 447 -12.00 35.60 32.82
N ALA A 448 -11.15 36.50 33.33
CA ALA A 448 -11.36 37.96 33.33
C ALA A 448 -10.42 38.67 32.32
N SER A 449 -9.90 37.96 31.34
CA SER A 449 -9.00 38.54 30.32
C SER A 449 -9.73 39.46 29.38
N GLU A 450 -9.16 40.66 29.10
CA GLU A 450 -9.62 41.57 28.06
C GLU A 450 -9.22 41.13 26.65
N HIS A 451 -8.27 40.17 26.53
CA HIS A 451 -7.85 39.62 25.25
C HIS A 451 -8.80 38.51 24.78
N ASP A 452 -9.44 38.69 23.66
CA ASP A 452 -10.44 37.79 23.08
C ASP A 452 -9.86 36.32 22.88
N TYR A 453 -8.62 36.23 22.45
CA TYR A 453 -7.94 34.90 22.33
C TYR A 453 -7.81 34.16 23.67
N MET A 454 -7.36 34.87 24.73
CA MET A 454 -7.20 34.24 26.05
C MET A 454 -8.55 33.90 26.68
N LEU A 455 -9.57 34.69 26.45
CA LEU A 455 -10.93 34.45 26.92
C LEU A 455 -11.50 33.20 26.23
N LYS A 456 -11.41 33.10 24.90
CA LYS A 456 -11.84 31.93 24.12
C LYS A 456 -11.08 30.67 24.56
N LYS A 457 -9.75 30.73 24.71
CA LYS A 457 -8.95 29.63 25.22
C LYS A 457 -9.41 29.18 26.59
N THR A 458 -9.64 30.12 27.50
CA THR A 458 -10.09 29.85 28.86
C THR A 458 -11.44 29.16 28.87
N HIS A 459 -12.42 29.67 28.12
CA HIS A 459 -13.76 29.06 28.02
C HIS A 459 -13.71 27.63 27.45
N ALA A 460 -12.85 27.38 26.43
CA ALA A 460 -12.70 26.07 25.86
C ALA A 460 -12.13 25.07 26.91
N ILE A 461 -11.08 25.45 27.65
CA ILE A 461 -10.48 24.62 28.70
C ILE A 461 -11.45 24.35 29.83
N LEU A 462 -12.21 25.35 30.29
CA LEU A 462 -13.22 25.18 31.33
C LEU A 462 -14.37 24.28 30.89
N ALA A 463 -14.76 24.34 29.62
CA ALA A 463 -15.78 23.46 29.06
C ALA A 463 -15.27 21.99 29.01
N GLU A 464 -14.03 21.77 28.60
CA GLU A 464 -13.37 20.44 28.60
C GLU A 464 -13.29 19.85 30.02
N MET A 465 -13.08 20.71 31.02
CA MET A 465 -13.01 20.32 32.44
C MET A 465 -14.39 20.16 33.11
N HIS A 466 -15.49 20.29 32.37
CA HIS A 466 -16.87 20.31 32.85
C HIS A 466 -17.15 21.42 33.89
N LEU A 467 -16.51 22.56 33.74
CA LEU A 467 -16.67 23.76 34.56
C LEU A 467 -17.17 24.98 33.74
N PRO A 468 -18.20 24.86 32.90
CA PRO A 468 -18.63 25.97 32.07
C PRO A 468 -19.23 27.10 32.92
N GLY A 469 -18.99 28.34 32.51
CA GLY A 469 -19.59 29.53 33.11
C GLY A 469 -18.93 30.03 34.39
N ILE A 470 -17.82 29.44 34.87
CA ILE A 470 -17.04 29.96 35.99
C ILE A 470 -16.22 31.16 35.51
N THR A 471 -16.41 32.33 36.13
CA THR A 471 -15.74 33.60 35.77
C THR A 471 -14.75 34.10 36.81
N SER A 472 -14.61 33.42 37.95
CA SER A 472 -13.75 33.81 39.05
C SER A 472 -12.53 32.88 39.20
N HIS A 473 -11.33 33.45 39.37
CA HIS A 473 -10.09 32.71 39.64
C HIS A 473 -10.20 31.79 40.85
N SER A 474 -10.78 32.31 41.96
CA SER A 474 -10.92 31.54 43.21
C SER A 474 -11.91 30.39 43.04
N ALA A 475 -12.98 30.58 42.28
CA ALA A 475 -13.98 29.54 42.03
C ALA A 475 -13.37 28.38 41.19
N ILE A 476 -12.56 28.68 40.17
CA ILE A 476 -11.84 27.67 39.38
C ILE A 476 -10.91 26.84 40.28
N ILE A 477 -10.09 27.53 41.11
CA ILE A 477 -9.14 26.85 42.00
C ILE A 477 -9.85 25.96 42.99
N ASN A 478 -10.95 26.44 43.58
CA ASN A 478 -11.77 25.67 44.55
C ASN A 478 -12.43 24.46 43.88
N ALA A 479 -12.95 24.60 42.67
CA ALA A 479 -13.57 23.51 41.94
C ALA A 479 -12.55 22.40 41.63
N ILE A 480 -11.32 22.78 41.22
CA ILE A 480 -10.24 21.81 40.96
C ILE A 480 -9.79 21.11 42.27
N ARG A 481 -9.59 21.88 43.35
CA ARG A 481 -9.24 21.32 44.68
C ARG A 481 -10.33 20.43 45.24
N GLY A 482 -11.58 20.75 45.00
CA GLY A 482 -12.75 19.98 45.44
C GLY A 482 -13.07 18.75 44.60
N GLY A 483 -12.26 18.46 43.56
CA GLY A 483 -12.46 17.32 42.67
C GLY A 483 -13.65 17.43 41.74
N GLN A 484 -14.17 18.64 41.52
CA GLN A 484 -15.32 18.89 40.63
C GLN A 484 -14.89 19.01 39.14
N ALA A 485 -13.61 19.23 38.92
CA ALA A 485 -13.06 19.35 37.57
C ALA A 485 -12.70 17.97 36.99
N ARG A 486 -13.08 17.72 35.75
CA ARG A 486 -12.58 16.56 35.00
C ARG A 486 -11.07 16.71 34.77
N VAL A 487 -10.30 15.70 35.13
CA VAL A 487 -8.85 15.69 34.96
C VAL A 487 -8.52 15.02 33.66
N PRO A 488 -7.68 15.61 32.78
CA PRO A 488 -7.23 14.93 31.59
C PRO A 488 -6.34 13.73 31.92
N ILE A 489 -6.48 12.67 31.16
CA ILE A 489 -5.61 11.47 31.27
C ILE A 489 -4.28 11.67 30.54
N GLY A 490 -4.18 12.65 29.64
CA GLY A 490 -2.97 12.95 28.89
C GLY A 490 -2.92 14.38 28.40
N VAL A 491 -1.70 14.89 28.18
CA VAL A 491 -1.41 16.21 27.60
C VAL A 491 -0.36 16.11 26.51
N ALA A 492 -0.60 16.85 25.40
CA ALA A 492 0.39 17.07 24.35
C ALA A 492 1.00 18.47 24.50
N TRP A 493 2.29 18.54 24.75
CA TRP A 493 2.99 19.78 25.09
C TRP A 493 4.38 19.86 24.44
N ARG A 494 4.91 21.08 24.32
CA ARG A 494 6.30 21.31 23.91
C ARG A 494 6.89 22.52 24.67
N LYS A 495 8.20 22.48 24.86
CA LYS A 495 8.93 23.63 25.39
C LYS A 495 9.27 24.57 24.23
N ARG A 496 8.94 25.86 24.33
CA ARG A 496 9.35 26.86 23.34
C ARG A 496 10.80 27.27 23.58
N GLU A 497 11.63 27.25 22.53
CA GLU A 497 12.98 27.75 22.61
C GLU A 497 13.02 29.20 23.11
N GLY A 498 13.87 29.47 24.13
CA GLY A 498 14.05 30.79 24.71
C GLY A 498 12.93 31.29 25.62
N LYS A 499 11.98 30.42 26.05
CA LYS A 499 10.89 30.77 26.98
C LYS A 499 10.79 29.78 28.13
N ASP A 500 10.45 30.29 29.33
CA ASP A 500 10.27 29.48 30.54
C ASP A 500 8.90 28.81 30.65
N PHE A 501 8.02 28.94 29.62
CA PHE A 501 6.72 28.31 29.63
C PHE A 501 6.56 27.28 28.50
N VAL A 502 5.70 26.31 28.74
CA VAL A 502 5.35 25.28 27.77
C VAL A 502 4.09 25.68 26.99
N GLU A 503 3.99 25.17 25.77
CA GLU A 503 2.77 25.28 24.97
C GLU A 503 2.04 23.95 25.03
N ILE A 504 0.72 23.95 25.35
CA ILE A 504 -0.12 22.77 25.35
C ILE A 504 -1.03 22.83 24.10
N LYS A 505 -0.96 21.81 23.27
CA LYS A 505 -1.73 21.67 22.04
C LYS A 505 -3.08 20.99 22.28
N ALA A 506 -3.09 19.95 23.12
CA ALA A 506 -4.28 19.16 23.37
C ALA A 506 -4.28 18.55 24.78
N ARG A 507 -5.47 18.32 25.30
CA ARG A 507 -5.76 17.56 26.52
C ARG A 507 -6.65 16.40 26.13
N VAL A 508 -6.33 15.23 26.61
CA VAL A 508 -7.11 14.00 26.35
C VAL A 508 -7.83 13.65 27.62
N TYR A 509 -9.13 13.48 27.53
CA TYR A 509 -9.99 13.09 28.65
C TYR A 509 -10.56 11.68 28.40
N ALA A 510 -10.76 10.91 29.49
CA ALA A 510 -11.36 9.58 29.43
C ALA A 510 -12.87 9.65 29.11
#